data_5ee451cd86fe4efdd8851bf3e383463b
#
_entry.id   5ee451cd86fe4efdd8851bf3e383463b
#
_cell.length_a   1.000
_cell.length_b   1.000
_cell.length_c   1.000
_cell.angle_alpha   90.00
_cell.angle_beta   90.00
_cell.angle_gamma   90.00
#
_symmetry.space_group_name_H-M   'P 1'
#
loop_
_entity.id
_entity.type
_entity.pdbx_description
1 polymer ?
#
loop_
_entity_poly.entity_id
_entity_poly.type
_entity_poly.pdbx_seq_one_letter_code
_entity_poly.pdbx_strand_id
1 'polypeptide(L)'
;MAGSPELHKGLNQRHLTMIAMGGVIGAGLFVGSGAVINDAGPAAFLSYALCGVLIVMVMRMLGEMAVANPSTGSFADYARRALGGWAGFAVGWLYWYFWVIVVGFEAVAGAKILQYWIDAPLWLMSLILMVLMTATNLFSVRSFGEFEFWFAGIKVAAIIVFIALGTLYVFGLWPNKSMDFSNLWAQGGFLPNGWGAVFSGIVVVIFSMVGAEIATIAAAESKDPARAIARATNSVIVRIAIFFVGSVFLLAVILPWNSTELGESPYVSAFKVMGLPFVDHLMNAVVLTAVLSCLNSGLYTASRMLFVLAARREAPVALITVNGRGVPVWAILFSTVVGFLCVIASAVAPDTVFLFLLNSSGAIILFVYLLIAISQLILRRRTPESRLQVKMWLYPALTILTIAAMLAVLVMMGLEESTQSQLWLSLLAFGVVLVLYAVTKARGGSVDRDVDAAPSPGGTRVLVLANETVGATELLDELRSIDAQGAAQYFVCVPANPVDTGQAEHTGAVWVWEETVKAAQARLDATLKTLREHGLHAEGELGDHRPITALTAAASEFDPDRIVICTHPEVHSAWLHQDVVERARKAFPAIPVRHIVAQLTEPAGG
;
A
#
# COMPACT_ATOMS: atom_id res chain seq x y z
N MET A 1 27.03 10.46 -16.15
CA MET A 1 25.62 10.80 -15.96
C MET A 1 24.98 9.68 -15.12
N ALA A 2 25.16 9.72 -13.81
CA ALA A 2 24.47 8.85 -12.87
C ALA A 2 23.14 9.56 -12.55
N GLY A 3 22.01 8.97 -13.01
CA GLY A 3 20.68 9.51 -12.74
C GLY A 3 20.38 9.46 -11.25
N SER A 4 19.72 10.51 -10.74
CA SER A 4 19.15 10.58 -9.41
C SER A 4 18.36 9.28 -9.08
N PRO A 5 18.31 8.85 -7.79
CA PRO A 5 17.55 7.68 -7.36
C PRO A 5 16.04 7.98 -7.40
N GLU A 6 15.47 8.08 -8.59
CA GLU A 6 14.04 8.19 -8.81
C GLU A 6 13.48 6.82 -9.14
N LEU A 7 12.41 6.43 -8.44
CA LEU A 7 11.53 5.38 -8.95
C LEU A 7 11.00 5.84 -10.30
N HIS A 8 11.41 5.19 -11.38
CA HIS A 8 10.95 5.58 -12.71
C HIS A 8 9.42 5.45 -12.80
N LYS A 9 8.73 6.52 -13.22
CA LYS A 9 7.32 6.50 -13.61
C LYS A 9 7.15 5.70 -14.91
N GLY A 10 7.41 4.38 -14.84
CA GLY A 10 7.36 3.48 -15.98
C GLY A 10 5.95 2.94 -16.29
N LEU A 11 4.97 3.19 -15.41
CA LEU A 11 3.61 2.67 -15.54
C LEU A 11 2.72 3.65 -16.31
N ASN A 12 2.10 3.15 -17.40
CA ASN A 12 1.09 3.89 -18.15
C ASN A 12 -0.30 3.74 -17.50
N GLN A 13 -1.25 4.60 -17.88
CA GLN A 13 -2.64 4.55 -17.39
C GLN A 13 -3.29 3.17 -17.57
N ARG A 14 -3.01 2.47 -18.67
CA ARG A 14 -3.50 1.11 -18.93
C ARG A 14 -2.97 0.10 -17.91
N HIS A 15 -1.69 0.21 -17.52
CA HIS A 15 -1.08 -0.65 -16.50
C HIS A 15 -1.73 -0.42 -15.14
N LEU A 16 -1.91 0.84 -14.73
CA LEU A 16 -2.57 1.21 -13.48
C LEU A 16 -4.00 0.68 -13.39
N THR A 17 -4.75 0.76 -14.50
CA THR A 17 -6.12 0.25 -14.56
C THR A 17 -6.14 -1.28 -14.41
N MET A 18 -5.24 -2.00 -15.08
CA MET A 18 -5.17 -3.47 -15.00
C MET A 18 -4.62 -3.95 -13.67
N ILE A 19 -3.60 -3.29 -13.10
CA ILE A 19 -3.13 -3.56 -11.74
C ILE A 19 -4.27 -3.39 -10.73
N ALA A 20 -5.04 -2.31 -10.87
CA ALA A 20 -6.20 -2.05 -10.03
C ALA A 20 -7.30 -3.11 -10.17
N MET A 21 -7.52 -3.66 -11.37
CA MET A 21 -8.54 -4.69 -11.60
C MET A 21 -8.04 -6.09 -11.24
N GLY A 22 -6.81 -6.39 -11.58
CA GLY A 22 -6.25 -7.73 -11.47
C GLY A 22 -5.50 -8.00 -10.17
N GLY A 23 -4.93 -6.98 -9.51
CA GLY A 23 -4.10 -7.16 -8.32
C GLY A 23 -4.81 -7.79 -7.11
N VAL A 24 -6.15 -7.76 -7.10
CA VAL A 24 -6.98 -8.38 -6.05
C VAL A 24 -7.27 -9.85 -6.32
N ILE A 25 -7.20 -10.31 -7.59
CA ILE A 25 -7.60 -11.66 -8.00
C ILE A 25 -6.35 -12.56 -8.01
N GLY A 26 -6.19 -13.39 -7.00
CA GLY A 26 -5.10 -14.34 -6.82
C GLY A 26 -5.60 -15.72 -6.39
N ALA A 27 -4.72 -16.53 -5.77
CA ALA A 27 -5.07 -17.83 -5.23
C ALA A 27 -6.18 -17.75 -4.16
N GLY A 28 -6.30 -16.63 -3.44
CA GLY A 28 -7.36 -16.44 -2.45
C GLY A 28 -8.77 -16.61 -3.03
N LEU A 29 -9.01 -16.16 -4.27
CA LEU A 29 -10.29 -16.40 -4.93
C LEU A 29 -10.34 -17.77 -5.63
N PHE A 30 -9.34 -18.11 -6.44
CA PHE A 30 -9.39 -19.29 -7.29
C PHE A 30 -9.21 -20.62 -6.53
N VAL A 31 -8.53 -20.60 -5.40
CA VAL A 31 -8.24 -21.77 -4.56
C VAL A 31 -8.88 -21.63 -3.18
N GLY A 32 -8.68 -20.50 -2.51
CA GLY A 32 -9.19 -20.24 -1.16
C GLY A 32 -10.72 -20.28 -1.06
N SER A 33 -11.45 -20.01 -2.16
CA SER A 33 -12.91 -20.14 -2.19
C SER A 33 -13.40 -21.56 -1.92
N GLY A 34 -12.62 -22.59 -2.24
CA GLY A 34 -12.94 -23.98 -1.91
C GLY A 34 -13.04 -24.22 -0.41
N ALA A 35 -12.09 -23.71 0.37
CA ALA A 35 -12.12 -23.79 1.82
C ALA A 35 -13.35 -23.08 2.40
N VAL A 36 -13.66 -21.87 1.93
CA VAL A 36 -14.83 -21.12 2.40
C VAL A 36 -16.15 -21.84 2.05
N ILE A 37 -16.25 -22.44 0.85
CA ILE A 37 -17.44 -23.22 0.45
C ILE A 37 -17.56 -24.49 1.31
N ASN A 38 -16.46 -25.16 1.58
CA ASN A 38 -16.46 -26.35 2.42
C ASN A 38 -16.88 -26.06 3.86
N ASP A 39 -16.41 -24.93 4.42
CA ASP A 39 -16.71 -24.54 5.81
C ASP A 39 -18.11 -23.91 5.96
N ALA A 40 -18.45 -22.91 5.15
CA ALA A 40 -19.70 -22.16 5.25
C ALA A 40 -20.87 -22.80 4.49
N GLY A 41 -20.61 -23.84 3.68
CA GLY A 41 -21.63 -24.48 2.87
C GLY A 41 -22.11 -23.60 1.71
N PRO A 42 -23.35 -23.84 1.23
CA PRO A 42 -23.95 -23.03 0.16
C PRO A 42 -23.98 -21.53 0.44
N ALA A 43 -24.01 -21.13 1.71
CA ALA A 43 -24.01 -19.74 2.14
C ALA A 43 -22.64 -19.04 2.05
N ALA A 44 -21.60 -19.70 1.53
CA ALA A 44 -20.25 -19.12 1.40
C ALA A 44 -20.23 -17.76 0.70
N PHE A 45 -21.05 -17.54 -0.32
CA PHE A 45 -21.14 -16.24 -1.00
C PHE A 45 -21.59 -15.10 -0.08
N LEU A 46 -22.29 -15.39 1.04
CA LEU A 46 -22.63 -14.40 2.05
C LEU A 46 -21.38 -13.92 2.82
N SER A 47 -20.41 -14.83 3.10
CA SER A 47 -19.11 -14.43 3.66
C SER A 47 -18.41 -13.43 2.74
N TYR A 48 -18.43 -13.67 1.42
CA TYR A 48 -17.91 -12.76 0.41
C TYR A 48 -18.69 -11.44 0.34
N ALA A 49 -20.01 -11.47 0.46
CA ALA A 49 -20.84 -10.27 0.46
C ALA A 49 -20.58 -9.40 1.71
N LEU A 50 -20.56 -10.01 2.89
CA LEU A 50 -20.30 -9.31 4.15
C LEU A 50 -18.89 -8.71 4.19
N CYS A 51 -17.88 -9.51 3.81
CA CYS A 51 -16.52 -9.03 3.68
C CYS A 51 -16.43 -7.92 2.63
N GLY A 52 -17.08 -8.08 1.49
CA GLY A 52 -17.13 -7.09 0.42
C GLY A 52 -17.69 -5.75 0.88
N VAL A 53 -18.73 -5.75 1.72
CA VAL A 53 -19.25 -4.53 2.34
C VAL A 53 -18.18 -3.86 3.22
N LEU A 54 -17.47 -4.62 4.05
CA LEU A 54 -16.38 -4.08 4.88
C LEU A 54 -15.29 -3.45 4.01
N ILE A 55 -14.84 -4.14 2.97
CA ILE A 55 -13.79 -3.64 2.05
C ILE A 55 -14.26 -2.36 1.33
N VAL A 56 -15.49 -2.33 0.83
CA VAL A 56 -16.06 -1.13 0.18
C VAL A 56 -16.08 0.06 1.14
N MET A 57 -16.46 -0.17 2.42
CA MET A 57 -16.44 0.90 3.43
C MET A 57 -15.01 1.40 3.69
N VAL A 58 -14.05 0.49 3.88
CA VAL A 58 -12.63 0.86 4.08
C VAL A 58 -12.08 1.61 2.87
N MET A 59 -12.36 1.12 1.64
CA MET A 59 -11.93 1.80 0.41
C MET A 59 -12.56 3.18 0.26
N ARG A 60 -13.80 3.36 0.68
CA ARG A 60 -14.47 4.66 0.68
C ARG A 60 -13.85 5.63 1.67
N MET A 61 -13.49 5.16 2.88
CA MET A 61 -12.77 5.93 3.89
C MET A 61 -11.38 6.32 3.40
N LEU A 62 -10.65 5.38 2.82
CA LEU A 62 -9.32 5.62 2.23
C LEU A 62 -9.41 6.61 1.07
N GLY A 63 -10.37 6.43 0.17
CA GLY A 63 -10.62 7.34 -0.95
C GLY A 63 -10.92 8.77 -0.50
N GLU A 64 -11.71 8.95 0.56
CA GLU A 64 -11.98 10.27 1.15
C GLU A 64 -10.69 10.95 1.61
N MET A 65 -9.86 10.25 2.39
CA MET A 65 -8.59 10.79 2.89
C MET A 65 -7.60 11.07 1.76
N ALA A 66 -7.52 10.16 0.78
CA ALA A 66 -6.58 10.26 -0.33
C ALA A 66 -6.93 11.38 -1.33
N VAL A 67 -8.20 11.65 -1.55
CA VAL A 67 -8.65 12.79 -2.38
C VAL A 67 -8.46 14.12 -1.67
N ALA A 68 -8.75 14.15 -0.35
CA ALA A 68 -8.59 15.36 0.44
C ALA A 68 -7.11 15.77 0.62
N ASN A 69 -6.22 14.78 0.76
CA ASN A 69 -4.78 14.99 0.97
C ASN A 69 -3.98 13.89 0.24
N PRO A 70 -3.74 14.00 -1.07
CA PRO A 70 -2.95 13.02 -1.81
C PRO A 70 -1.55 12.88 -1.21
N SER A 71 -1.14 11.64 -0.88
CA SER A 71 0.17 11.34 -0.31
C SER A 71 0.74 10.06 -0.90
N THR A 72 2.04 10.04 -1.19
CA THR A 72 2.77 8.86 -1.68
C THR A 72 2.89 7.76 -0.62
N GLY A 73 2.92 8.12 0.67
CA GLY A 73 2.87 7.19 1.79
C GLY A 73 1.46 6.66 2.10
N SER A 74 0.42 7.17 1.37
CA SER A 74 -0.96 6.70 1.43
C SER A 74 -1.48 6.53 2.87
N PHE A 75 -2.07 5.37 3.18
CA PHE A 75 -2.71 5.10 4.45
C PHE A 75 -1.76 5.10 5.67
N ALA A 76 -0.47 4.84 5.50
CA ALA A 76 0.51 4.99 6.58
C ALA A 76 0.65 6.47 7.00
N ASP A 77 0.57 7.40 6.03
CA ASP A 77 0.61 8.84 6.30
C ASP A 77 -0.68 9.33 6.96
N TYR A 78 -1.82 8.81 6.53
CA TYR A 78 -3.10 9.15 7.17
C TYR A 78 -3.17 8.65 8.60
N ALA A 79 -2.66 7.44 8.87
CA ALA A 79 -2.56 6.91 10.24
C ALA A 79 -1.62 7.76 11.11
N ARG A 80 -0.48 8.20 10.55
CA ARG A 80 0.46 9.09 11.23
C ARG A 80 -0.19 10.43 11.60
N ARG A 81 -0.86 11.08 10.65
CA ARG A 81 -1.53 12.37 10.87
C ARG A 81 -2.69 12.27 11.87
N ALA A 82 -3.38 11.13 11.91
CA ALA A 82 -4.52 10.93 12.79
C ALA A 82 -4.12 10.53 14.21
N LEU A 83 -3.19 9.60 14.35
CA LEU A 83 -2.89 8.86 15.59
C LEU A 83 -1.43 9.02 16.06
N GLY A 84 -0.59 9.72 15.27
CA GLY A 84 0.83 9.92 15.57
C GLY A 84 1.77 8.90 14.92
N GLY A 85 3.07 9.09 15.12
CA GLY A 85 4.15 8.34 14.45
C GLY A 85 4.06 6.83 14.61
N TRP A 86 3.65 6.34 15.79
CA TRP A 86 3.50 4.90 16.06
C TRP A 86 2.50 4.21 15.12
N ALA A 87 1.40 4.90 14.79
CA ALA A 87 0.37 4.32 13.94
C ALA A 87 0.82 4.26 12.47
N GLY A 88 1.49 5.31 11.98
CA GLY A 88 2.07 5.30 10.64
C GLY A 88 3.14 4.23 10.48
N PHE A 89 4.02 4.09 11.47
CA PHE A 89 5.03 3.03 11.54
C PHE A 89 4.39 1.63 11.55
N ALA A 90 3.41 1.43 12.44
CA ALA A 90 2.72 0.15 12.56
C ALA A 90 2.00 -0.24 11.27
N VAL A 91 1.25 0.67 10.66
CA VAL A 91 0.55 0.41 9.39
C VAL A 91 1.53 0.06 8.29
N GLY A 92 2.64 0.78 8.15
CA GLY A 92 3.64 0.52 7.11
C GLY A 92 4.29 -0.87 7.26
N TRP A 93 4.76 -1.21 8.46
CA TRP A 93 5.40 -2.50 8.72
C TRP A 93 4.44 -3.68 8.68
N LEU A 94 3.20 -3.54 9.20
CA LEU A 94 2.18 -4.60 9.12
C LEU A 94 1.75 -4.86 7.69
N TYR A 95 1.61 -3.81 6.87
CA TYR A 95 1.26 -3.96 5.46
C TYR A 95 2.40 -4.60 4.66
N TRP A 96 3.66 -4.23 4.93
CA TRP A 96 4.82 -4.93 4.37
C TRP A 96 4.82 -6.40 4.77
N TYR A 97 4.64 -6.71 6.07
CA TYR A 97 4.59 -8.07 6.58
C TYR A 97 3.47 -8.89 5.92
N PHE A 98 2.28 -8.30 5.79
CA PHE A 98 1.19 -8.93 5.04
C PHE A 98 1.63 -9.35 3.64
N TRP A 99 2.21 -8.44 2.86
CA TRP A 99 2.58 -8.72 1.48
C TRP A 99 3.69 -9.75 1.35
N VAL A 100 4.67 -9.80 2.27
CA VAL A 100 5.70 -10.84 2.20
C VAL A 100 5.16 -12.23 2.54
N ILE A 101 4.13 -12.34 3.39
CA ILE A 101 3.40 -13.59 3.61
C ILE A 101 2.60 -13.98 2.35
N VAL A 102 1.92 -13.03 1.71
CA VAL A 102 1.20 -13.25 0.44
C VAL A 102 2.15 -13.78 -0.62
N VAL A 103 3.35 -13.22 -0.76
CA VAL A 103 4.37 -13.70 -1.71
C VAL A 103 4.71 -15.18 -1.47
N GLY A 104 4.92 -15.57 -0.21
CA GLY A 104 5.16 -16.98 0.16
C GLY A 104 3.95 -17.88 -0.11
N PHE A 105 2.76 -17.42 0.25
CA PHE A 105 1.50 -18.12 0.00
C PHE A 105 1.27 -18.39 -1.49
N GLU A 106 1.39 -17.35 -2.32
CA GLU A 106 1.19 -17.47 -3.77
C GLU A 106 2.25 -18.36 -4.42
N ALA A 107 3.50 -18.38 -3.93
CA ALA A 107 4.54 -19.29 -4.43
C ALA A 107 4.17 -20.76 -4.15
N VAL A 108 3.67 -21.08 -2.95
CA VAL A 108 3.22 -22.43 -2.59
C VAL A 108 1.96 -22.82 -3.37
N ALA A 109 1.00 -21.91 -3.52
CA ALA A 109 -0.21 -22.13 -4.30
C ALA A 109 0.12 -22.41 -5.77
N GLY A 110 0.99 -21.61 -6.38
CA GLY A 110 1.45 -21.83 -7.75
C GLY A 110 2.16 -23.16 -7.96
N ALA A 111 2.97 -23.57 -6.97
CA ALA A 111 3.65 -24.86 -6.99
C ALA A 111 2.65 -26.03 -6.95
N LYS A 112 1.60 -25.95 -6.12
CA LYS A 112 0.51 -26.96 -6.11
C LYS A 112 -0.19 -27.06 -7.46
N ILE A 113 -0.43 -25.95 -8.14
CA ILE A 113 -1.04 -25.94 -9.47
C ILE A 113 -0.08 -26.55 -10.50
N LEU A 114 1.23 -26.26 -10.43
CA LEU A 114 2.22 -26.85 -11.34
C LEU A 114 2.33 -28.37 -11.19
N GLN A 115 2.08 -28.92 -10.00
CA GLN A 115 2.06 -30.38 -9.77
C GLN A 115 0.98 -31.11 -10.60
N TYR A 116 -0.03 -30.37 -11.13
CA TYR A 116 -0.97 -30.93 -12.09
C TYR A 116 -0.32 -31.44 -13.39
N TRP A 117 0.80 -30.81 -13.81
CA TRP A 117 1.51 -31.20 -15.04
C TRP A 117 2.88 -31.83 -14.78
N ILE A 118 3.50 -31.53 -13.65
CA ILE A 118 4.89 -31.87 -13.37
C ILE A 118 4.95 -32.58 -12.01
N ASP A 119 5.33 -33.85 -12.04
CA ASP A 119 5.55 -34.63 -10.81
C ASP A 119 6.91 -34.24 -10.19
N ALA A 120 6.89 -33.24 -9.33
CA ALA A 120 8.06 -32.76 -8.62
C ALA A 120 7.70 -32.27 -7.20
N PRO A 121 8.67 -32.25 -6.27
CA PRO A 121 8.42 -31.80 -4.90
C PRO A 121 7.91 -30.36 -4.84
N LEU A 122 6.91 -30.12 -3.97
CA LEU A 122 6.27 -28.81 -3.79
C LEU A 122 7.28 -27.69 -3.55
N TRP A 123 8.26 -27.94 -2.67
CA TRP A 123 9.29 -26.95 -2.32
C TRP A 123 10.15 -26.56 -3.55
N LEU A 124 10.46 -27.50 -4.45
CA LEU A 124 11.28 -27.23 -5.63
C LEU A 124 10.52 -26.32 -6.62
N MET A 125 9.25 -26.61 -6.85
CA MET A 125 8.39 -25.78 -7.69
C MET A 125 8.20 -24.38 -7.09
N SER A 126 7.95 -24.30 -5.78
CA SER A 126 7.85 -23.01 -5.06
C SER A 126 9.16 -22.21 -5.16
N LEU A 127 10.31 -22.86 -5.04
CA LEU A 127 11.62 -22.24 -5.20
C LEU A 127 11.81 -21.66 -6.60
N ILE A 128 11.48 -22.43 -7.64
CA ILE A 128 11.59 -21.97 -9.04
C ILE A 128 10.72 -20.74 -9.26
N LEU A 129 9.48 -20.74 -8.79
CA LEU A 129 8.57 -19.61 -8.91
C LEU A 129 9.09 -18.37 -8.16
N MET A 130 9.58 -18.54 -6.93
CA MET A 130 10.19 -17.45 -6.15
C MET A 130 11.40 -16.84 -6.85
N VAL A 131 12.32 -17.67 -7.37
CA VAL A 131 13.52 -17.18 -8.09
C VAL A 131 13.10 -16.44 -9.36
N LEU A 132 12.17 -17.00 -10.14
CA LEU A 132 11.70 -16.42 -11.39
C LEU A 132 11.04 -15.03 -11.14
N MET A 133 10.13 -14.94 -10.18
CA MET A 133 9.41 -13.69 -9.89
C MET A 133 10.32 -12.65 -9.22
N THR A 134 11.29 -13.08 -8.41
CA THR A 134 12.32 -12.18 -7.89
C THR A 134 13.16 -11.59 -9.03
N ALA A 135 13.61 -12.43 -9.96
CA ALA A 135 14.38 -11.99 -11.11
C ALA A 135 13.62 -10.98 -11.98
N THR A 136 12.32 -11.23 -12.25
CA THR A 136 11.48 -10.29 -13.02
C THR A 136 11.35 -8.92 -12.33
N ASN A 137 11.17 -8.89 -11.01
CA ASN A 137 11.10 -7.65 -10.24
C ASN A 137 12.44 -6.88 -10.20
N LEU A 138 13.57 -7.59 -10.23
CA LEU A 138 14.91 -6.97 -10.30
C LEU A 138 15.23 -6.39 -11.69
N PHE A 139 14.50 -6.78 -12.73
CA PHE A 139 14.83 -6.39 -14.10
C PHE A 139 14.41 -4.95 -14.44
N SER A 140 13.11 -4.62 -14.40
CA SER A 140 12.63 -3.24 -14.58
C SER A 140 11.16 -3.04 -14.16
N VAL A 141 10.81 -1.79 -13.76
CA VAL A 141 9.42 -1.38 -13.44
C VAL A 141 8.51 -1.46 -14.67
N ARG A 142 9.02 -1.18 -15.86
CA ARG A 142 8.25 -1.26 -17.10
C ARG A 142 7.87 -2.70 -17.44
N SER A 143 8.83 -3.63 -17.30
CA SER A 143 8.58 -5.06 -17.52
C SER A 143 7.53 -5.59 -16.54
N PHE A 144 7.61 -5.20 -15.26
CA PHE A 144 6.59 -5.49 -14.27
C PHE A 144 5.17 -5.06 -14.77
N GLY A 145 5.03 -3.81 -15.24
CA GLY A 145 3.74 -3.29 -15.69
C GLY A 145 3.16 -4.04 -16.91
N GLU A 146 4.00 -4.45 -17.87
CA GLU A 146 3.57 -5.22 -19.04
C GLU A 146 3.15 -6.65 -18.65
N PHE A 147 3.90 -7.35 -17.80
CA PHE A 147 3.51 -8.67 -17.29
C PHE A 147 2.18 -8.60 -16.55
N GLU A 148 2.04 -7.64 -15.63
CA GLU A 148 0.83 -7.47 -14.85
C GLU A 148 -0.39 -7.13 -15.71
N PHE A 149 -0.22 -6.33 -16.75
CA PHE A 149 -1.28 -6.01 -17.71
C PHE A 149 -1.86 -7.27 -18.37
N TRP A 150 -1.00 -8.15 -18.88
CA TRP A 150 -1.45 -9.38 -19.55
C TRP A 150 -2.01 -10.41 -18.57
N PHE A 151 -1.35 -10.61 -17.44
CA PHE A 151 -1.83 -11.54 -16.42
C PHE A 151 -3.18 -11.10 -15.84
N ALA A 152 -3.34 -9.82 -15.53
CA ALA A 152 -4.62 -9.28 -15.08
C ALA A 152 -5.72 -9.43 -16.14
N GLY A 153 -5.38 -9.19 -17.40
CA GLY A 153 -6.31 -9.39 -18.52
C GLY A 153 -6.81 -10.83 -18.63
N ILE A 154 -5.92 -11.81 -18.54
CA ILE A 154 -6.25 -13.25 -18.61
C ILE A 154 -7.19 -13.64 -17.46
N LYS A 155 -6.85 -13.30 -16.22
CA LYS A 155 -7.68 -13.71 -15.05
C LYS A 155 -9.04 -13.02 -15.02
N VAL A 156 -9.15 -11.76 -15.41
CA VAL A 156 -10.43 -11.05 -15.52
C VAL A 156 -11.28 -11.65 -16.62
N ALA A 157 -10.71 -11.93 -17.79
CA ALA A 157 -11.42 -12.60 -18.88
C ALA A 157 -11.93 -13.99 -18.47
N ALA A 158 -11.11 -14.78 -17.77
CA ALA A 158 -11.49 -16.09 -17.29
C ALA A 158 -12.67 -16.06 -16.31
N ILE A 159 -12.69 -15.11 -15.36
CA ILE A 159 -13.83 -14.95 -14.44
C ILE A 159 -15.09 -14.52 -15.19
N ILE A 160 -14.98 -13.61 -16.15
CA ILE A 160 -16.12 -13.19 -16.98
C ILE A 160 -16.68 -14.38 -17.76
N VAL A 161 -15.81 -15.18 -18.38
CA VAL A 161 -16.21 -16.41 -19.09
C VAL A 161 -16.86 -17.40 -18.13
N PHE A 162 -16.27 -17.60 -16.94
CA PHE A 162 -16.87 -18.47 -15.92
C PHE A 162 -18.28 -18.00 -15.50
N ILE A 163 -18.44 -16.71 -15.23
CA ILE A 163 -19.75 -16.15 -14.84
C ILE A 163 -20.76 -16.31 -15.98
N ALA A 164 -20.38 -16.05 -17.22
CA ALA A 164 -21.26 -16.20 -18.38
C ALA A 164 -21.69 -17.66 -18.57
N LEU A 165 -20.73 -18.58 -18.65
CA LEU A 165 -21.02 -20.00 -18.87
C LEU A 165 -21.71 -20.64 -17.67
N GLY A 166 -21.30 -20.31 -16.44
CA GLY A 166 -21.93 -20.77 -15.20
C GLY A 166 -23.39 -20.31 -15.09
N THR A 167 -23.67 -19.06 -15.48
CA THR A 167 -25.04 -18.55 -15.53
C THR A 167 -25.89 -19.34 -16.53
N LEU A 168 -25.38 -19.54 -17.75
CA LEU A 168 -26.09 -20.33 -18.75
C LEU A 168 -26.36 -21.78 -18.25
N TYR A 169 -25.37 -22.38 -17.58
CA TYR A 169 -25.49 -23.72 -17.02
C TYR A 169 -26.56 -23.79 -15.91
N VAL A 170 -26.53 -22.90 -14.95
CA VAL A 170 -27.42 -22.88 -13.78
C VAL A 170 -28.87 -22.59 -14.18
N PHE A 171 -29.09 -21.71 -15.15
CA PHE A 171 -30.44 -21.36 -15.64
C PHE A 171 -31.00 -22.35 -16.69
N GLY A 172 -30.32 -23.47 -16.92
CA GLY A 172 -30.82 -24.50 -17.84
C GLY A 172 -30.73 -24.13 -19.33
N LEU A 173 -29.92 -23.16 -19.68
CA LEU A 173 -29.61 -22.78 -21.06
C LEU A 173 -28.40 -23.57 -21.62
N TRP A 174 -28.04 -24.65 -20.94
CA TRP A 174 -26.95 -25.56 -21.30
C TRP A 174 -27.52 -26.84 -21.95
N PRO A 175 -26.84 -27.46 -22.93
CA PRO A 175 -27.31 -28.69 -23.58
C PRO A 175 -27.60 -29.78 -22.55
N ASN A 176 -28.79 -30.38 -22.63
CA ASN A 176 -29.27 -31.46 -21.77
C ASN A 176 -29.30 -31.12 -20.26
N LYS A 177 -29.42 -29.86 -19.90
CA LYS A 177 -29.51 -29.41 -18.50
C LYS A 177 -30.78 -28.58 -18.30
N SER A 178 -31.50 -28.86 -17.23
CA SER A 178 -32.57 -28.01 -16.72
C SER A 178 -32.02 -27.04 -15.67
N MET A 179 -32.77 -25.98 -15.36
CA MET A 179 -32.48 -25.08 -14.26
C MET A 179 -32.40 -25.87 -12.94
N ASP A 180 -31.29 -25.74 -12.23
CA ASP A 180 -31.02 -26.52 -11.02
C ASP A 180 -30.30 -25.68 -9.96
N PHE A 181 -30.94 -25.54 -8.79
CA PHE A 181 -30.41 -24.89 -7.60
C PHE A 181 -30.36 -25.84 -6.40
N SER A 182 -30.49 -27.14 -6.65
CA SER A 182 -30.61 -28.16 -5.60
C SER A 182 -29.42 -28.18 -4.64
N ASN A 183 -28.21 -27.93 -5.12
CA ASN A 183 -27.01 -27.89 -4.29
C ASN A 183 -27.08 -26.85 -3.14
N LEU A 184 -27.95 -25.84 -3.26
CA LEU A 184 -28.14 -24.86 -2.16
C LEU A 184 -28.88 -25.47 -0.96
N TRP A 185 -29.59 -26.59 -1.14
CA TRP A 185 -30.50 -27.15 -0.12
C TRP A 185 -30.31 -28.64 0.13
N ALA A 186 -29.85 -29.42 -0.86
CA ALA A 186 -29.89 -30.87 -0.86
C ALA A 186 -29.03 -31.53 0.23
N GLN A 187 -27.98 -30.86 0.71
CA GLN A 187 -26.99 -31.47 1.60
C GLN A 187 -26.91 -30.69 2.94
N GLY A 188 -27.93 -30.89 3.78
CA GLY A 188 -27.98 -30.27 5.11
C GLY A 188 -28.55 -28.84 5.12
N GLY A 189 -29.17 -28.40 4.00
CA GLY A 189 -29.78 -27.07 3.89
C GLY A 189 -28.81 -25.96 3.49
N PHE A 190 -29.32 -24.73 3.52
CA PHE A 190 -28.56 -23.54 3.10
C PHE A 190 -27.40 -23.14 4.05
N LEU A 191 -27.55 -23.45 5.32
CA LEU A 191 -26.58 -23.15 6.40
C LEU A 191 -26.23 -24.44 7.17
N PRO A 192 -25.61 -25.46 6.54
CA PRO A 192 -25.35 -26.73 7.18
C PRO A 192 -24.50 -26.61 8.44
N ASN A 193 -23.55 -25.69 8.46
CA ASN A 193 -22.64 -25.42 9.59
C ASN A 193 -23.00 -24.15 10.37
N GLY A 194 -24.19 -23.58 10.13
CA GLY A 194 -24.70 -22.41 10.83
C GLY A 194 -24.04 -21.08 10.45
N TRP A 195 -24.48 -20.00 11.08
CA TRP A 195 -23.96 -18.65 10.85
C TRP A 195 -22.51 -18.48 11.31
N GLY A 196 -22.05 -19.23 12.32
CA GLY A 196 -20.67 -19.19 12.79
C GLY A 196 -19.68 -19.43 11.66
N ALA A 197 -19.93 -20.45 10.82
CA ALA A 197 -19.09 -20.76 9.67
C ALA A 197 -19.09 -19.67 8.59
N VAL A 198 -20.19 -18.96 8.39
CA VAL A 198 -20.25 -17.81 7.47
C VAL A 198 -19.37 -16.67 7.97
N PHE A 199 -19.40 -16.39 9.28
CA PHE A 199 -18.59 -15.33 9.86
C PHE A 199 -17.10 -15.70 9.97
N SER A 200 -16.75 -16.95 10.31
CA SER A 200 -15.35 -17.40 10.32
C SER A 200 -14.75 -17.39 8.91
N GLY A 201 -15.56 -17.69 7.89
CA GLY A 201 -15.16 -17.55 6.48
C GLY A 201 -14.71 -16.15 6.08
N ILE A 202 -15.16 -15.08 6.79
CA ILE A 202 -14.75 -13.71 6.50
C ILE A 202 -13.23 -13.53 6.62
N VAL A 203 -12.57 -14.23 7.54
CA VAL A 203 -11.11 -14.15 7.73
C VAL A 203 -10.34 -14.58 6.48
N VAL A 204 -10.75 -15.69 5.87
CA VAL A 204 -10.18 -16.18 4.61
C VAL A 204 -10.53 -15.25 3.46
N VAL A 205 -11.77 -14.76 3.43
CA VAL A 205 -12.27 -13.90 2.35
C VAL A 205 -11.60 -12.53 2.37
N ILE A 206 -11.32 -11.95 3.54
CA ILE A 206 -10.58 -10.67 3.64
C ILE A 206 -9.25 -10.77 2.90
N PHE A 207 -8.50 -11.85 3.13
CA PHE A 207 -7.26 -12.11 2.40
C PHE A 207 -7.46 -12.07 0.88
N SER A 208 -8.52 -12.72 0.39
CA SER A 208 -8.83 -12.81 -1.04
C SER A 208 -9.18 -11.47 -1.68
N MET A 209 -9.55 -10.45 -0.90
CA MET A 209 -9.99 -9.13 -1.36
C MET A 209 -8.97 -8.01 -1.14
N VAL A 210 -7.85 -8.30 -0.48
CA VAL A 210 -6.74 -7.35 -0.32
C VAL A 210 -6.11 -7.04 -1.66
N GLY A 211 -5.60 -5.81 -1.82
CA GLY A 211 -5.06 -5.29 -3.06
C GLY A 211 -5.94 -4.22 -3.71
N ALA A 212 -7.21 -4.08 -3.27
CA ALA A 212 -8.09 -3.00 -3.73
C ALA A 212 -7.51 -1.61 -3.42
N GLU A 213 -6.78 -1.48 -2.31
CA GLU A 213 -6.08 -0.27 -1.86
C GLU A 213 -4.88 0.09 -2.73
N ILE A 214 -4.24 -0.86 -3.41
CA ILE A 214 -3.14 -0.59 -4.35
C ILE A 214 -3.60 0.39 -5.44
N ALA A 215 -4.86 0.29 -5.85
CA ALA A 215 -5.44 1.20 -6.83
C ALA A 215 -5.43 2.66 -6.35
N THR A 216 -5.62 2.91 -5.05
CA THR A 216 -5.57 4.27 -4.48
C THR A 216 -4.14 4.78 -4.37
N ILE A 217 -3.18 3.92 -4.05
CA ILE A 217 -1.74 4.25 -4.02
C ILE A 217 -1.27 4.62 -5.43
N ALA A 218 -1.56 3.76 -6.40
CA ALA A 218 -1.18 3.98 -7.79
C ALA A 218 -1.85 5.21 -8.41
N ALA A 219 -3.12 5.48 -8.05
CA ALA A 219 -3.86 6.65 -8.51
C ALA A 219 -3.31 7.98 -7.96
N ALA A 220 -2.69 7.98 -6.77
CA ALA A 220 -2.03 9.15 -6.21
C ALA A 220 -0.83 9.62 -7.06
N GLU A 221 -0.22 8.73 -7.86
CA GLU A 221 0.86 9.04 -8.79
C GLU A 221 0.37 9.49 -10.19
N SER A 222 -0.95 9.56 -10.40
CA SER A 222 -1.54 9.94 -11.69
C SER A 222 -1.50 11.46 -11.93
N LYS A 223 -1.79 11.90 -13.16
CA LYS A 223 -1.85 13.34 -13.53
C LYS A 223 -3.01 14.08 -12.85
N ASP A 224 -4.11 13.38 -12.55
CA ASP A 224 -5.29 13.90 -11.83
C ASP A 224 -5.64 12.91 -10.70
N PRO A 225 -4.93 12.99 -9.55
CA PRO A 225 -5.06 12.02 -8.47
C PRO A 225 -6.48 11.93 -7.91
N ALA A 226 -7.13 13.07 -7.69
CA ALA A 226 -8.47 13.11 -7.09
C ALA A 226 -9.50 12.34 -7.92
N ARG A 227 -9.50 12.56 -9.24
CA ARG A 227 -10.39 11.89 -10.17
C ARG A 227 -10.06 10.40 -10.34
N ALA A 228 -8.77 10.07 -10.38
CA ALA A 228 -8.31 8.69 -10.51
C ALA A 228 -8.67 7.86 -9.25
N ILE A 229 -8.44 8.39 -8.06
CA ILE A 229 -8.80 7.77 -6.78
C ILE A 229 -10.32 7.58 -6.67
N ALA A 230 -11.12 8.60 -7.01
CA ALA A 230 -12.58 8.49 -6.98
C ALA A 230 -13.11 7.38 -7.90
N ARG A 231 -12.57 7.27 -9.12
CA ARG A 231 -12.92 6.19 -10.06
C ARG A 231 -12.50 4.82 -9.54
N ALA A 232 -11.27 4.70 -9.02
CA ALA A 232 -10.76 3.47 -8.45
C ALA A 232 -11.67 2.99 -7.30
N THR A 233 -11.98 3.86 -6.34
CA THR A 233 -12.84 3.56 -5.19
C THR A 233 -14.23 3.08 -5.62
N ASN A 234 -14.87 3.77 -6.57
CA ASN A 234 -16.20 3.38 -7.04
C ASN A 234 -16.20 2.06 -7.82
N SER A 235 -15.13 1.76 -8.55
CA SER A 235 -15.02 0.51 -9.31
C SER A 235 -14.87 -0.74 -8.43
N VAL A 236 -14.43 -0.58 -7.18
CA VAL A 236 -14.30 -1.69 -6.22
C VAL A 236 -15.64 -2.37 -5.96
N ILE A 237 -16.72 -1.59 -5.83
CA ILE A 237 -18.07 -2.11 -5.55
C ILE A 237 -18.50 -3.12 -6.62
N VAL A 238 -18.42 -2.72 -7.90
CA VAL A 238 -18.83 -3.56 -9.03
C VAL A 238 -17.94 -4.81 -9.14
N ARG A 239 -16.64 -4.65 -8.92
CA ARG A 239 -15.68 -5.78 -8.94
C ARG A 239 -16.01 -6.82 -7.86
N ILE A 240 -16.22 -6.38 -6.63
CA ILE A 240 -16.54 -7.29 -5.52
C ILE A 240 -17.89 -7.98 -5.79
N ALA A 241 -18.92 -7.23 -6.15
CA ALA A 241 -20.24 -7.79 -6.37
C ALA A 241 -20.24 -8.86 -7.48
N ILE A 242 -19.59 -8.58 -8.62
CA ILE A 242 -19.61 -9.48 -9.78
C ILE A 242 -18.56 -10.58 -9.67
N PHE A 243 -17.30 -10.23 -9.44
CA PHE A 243 -16.19 -11.18 -9.55
C PHE A 243 -16.03 -12.07 -8.30
N PHE A 244 -16.40 -11.59 -7.12
CA PHE A 244 -16.30 -12.36 -5.90
C PHE A 244 -17.65 -12.96 -5.51
N VAL A 245 -18.64 -12.15 -5.19
CA VAL A 245 -19.94 -12.64 -4.71
C VAL A 245 -20.67 -13.43 -5.80
N GLY A 246 -20.74 -12.89 -7.03
CA GLY A 246 -21.43 -13.54 -8.14
C GLY A 246 -20.78 -14.86 -8.56
N SER A 247 -19.45 -14.90 -8.66
CA SER A 247 -18.77 -16.15 -9.07
C SER A 247 -18.84 -17.22 -7.98
N VAL A 248 -18.68 -16.86 -6.70
CA VAL A 248 -18.80 -17.83 -5.59
C VAL A 248 -20.23 -18.32 -5.42
N PHE A 249 -21.24 -17.46 -5.65
CA PHE A 249 -22.63 -17.91 -5.71
C PHE A 249 -22.83 -18.98 -6.79
N LEU A 250 -22.32 -18.77 -8.00
CA LEU A 250 -22.39 -19.77 -9.07
C LEU A 250 -21.65 -21.06 -8.70
N LEU A 251 -20.48 -20.97 -8.07
CA LEU A 251 -19.77 -22.15 -7.57
C LEU A 251 -20.61 -22.94 -6.57
N ALA A 252 -21.25 -22.27 -5.60
CA ALA A 252 -22.10 -22.91 -4.60
C ALA A 252 -23.36 -23.57 -5.20
N VAL A 253 -23.85 -23.07 -6.33
CA VAL A 253 -24.97 -23.70 -7.07
C VAL A 253 -24.49 -24.87 -7.89
N ILE A 254 -23.31 -24.79 -8.52
CA ILE A 254 -22.81 -25.84 -9.44
C ILE A 254 -22.22 -27.03 -8.68
N LEU A 255 -21.49 -26.76 -7.58
CA LEU A 255 -20.74 -27.76 -6.83
C LEU A 255 -21.39 -28.06 -5.48
N PRO A 256 -21.51 -29.33 -5.08
CA PRO A 256 -21.85 -29.71 -3.71
C PRO A 256 -20.77 -29.19 -2.73
N TRP A 257 -21.19 -28.51 -1.66
CA TRP A 257 -20.28 -27.89 -0.70
C TRP A 257 -19.37 -28.89 0.04
N ASN A 258 -19.77 -30.16 0.17
CA ASN A 258 -19.02 -31.24 0.81
C ASN A 258 -18.22 -32.09 -0.20
N SER A 259 -18.06 -31.65 -1.44
CA SER A 259 -17.28 -32.36 -2.46
C SER A 259 -15.78 -32.30 -2.15
N THR A 260 -15.11 -33.47 -2.28
CA THR A 260 -13.63 -33.54 -2.18
C THR A 260 -12.92 -32.77 -3.29
N GLU A 261 -13.59 -32.49 -4.40
CA GLU A 261 -13.06 -31.73 -5.53
C GLU A 261 -12.86 -30.22 -5.21
N LEU A 262 -13.43 -29.73 -4.11
CA LEU A 262 -13.20 -28.35 -3.63
C LEU A 262 -11.79 -28.12 -3.09
N GLY A 263 -11.03 -29.17 -2.78
CA GLY A 263 -9.66 -29.09 -2.27
C GLY A 263 -8.62 -28.57 -3.27
N GLU A 264 -8.96 -28.60 -4.58
CA GLU A 264 -8.14 -27.98 -5.65
C GLU A 264 -8.65 -26.57 -5.96
N SER A 265 -8.94 -26.28 -7.23
CA SER A 265 -9.60 -25.03 -7.63
C SER A 265 -11.07 -25.29 -7.92
N PRO A 266 -12.04 -24.73 -7.15
CA PRO A 266 -13.46 -24.91 -7.42
C PRO A 266 -13.89 -24.47 -8.83
N TYR A 267 -13.18 -23.49 -9.41
CA TYR A 267 -13.44 -23.05 -10.78
C TYR A 267 -13.11 -24.14 -11.81
N VAL A 268 -12.01 -24.87 -11.61
CA VAL A 268 -11.64 -26.02 -12.45
C VAL A 268 -12.70 -27.10 -12.33
N SER A 269 -13.10 -27.46 -11.09
CA SER A 269 -14.11 -28.48 -10.82
C SER A 269 -15.48 -28.11 -11.38
N ALA A 270 -15.89 -26.85 -11.29
CA ALA A 270 -17.15 -26.39 -11.89
C ALA A 270 -17.17 -26.56 -13.41
N PHE A 271 -16.08 -26.21 -14.09
CA PHE A 271 -16.01 -26.44 -15.55
C PHE A 271 -15.95 -27.92 -15.93
N LYS A 272 -15.34 -28.79 -15.13
CA LYS A 272 -15.40 -30.24 -15.32
C LYS A 272 -16.85 -30.73 -15.24
N VAL A 273 -17.62 -30.28 -14.24
CA VAL A 273 -19.05 -30.63 -14.07
C VAL A 273 -19.88 -30.10 -15.25
N MET A 274 -19.55 -28.99 -15.86
CA MET A 274 -20.21 -28.50 -17.08
C MET A 274 -19.91 -29.33 -18.32
N GLY A 275 -18.98 -30.30 -18.25
CA GLY A 275 -18.64 -31.19 -19.35
C GLY A 275 -17.84 -30.57 -20.47
N LEU A 276 -17.12 -29.51 -20.21
CA LEU A 276 -16.25 -28.83 -21.20
C LEU A 276 -14.92 -29.60 -21.37
N PRO A 277 -14.57 -30.04 -22.58
CA PRO A 277 -13.31 -30.79 -22.81
C PRO A 277 -12.09 -29.86 -22.65
N PHE A 278 -10.98 -30.40 -22.12
CA PHE A 278 -9.69 -29.73 -21.94
C PHE A 278 -9.71 -28.47 -21.05
N VAL A 279 -10.82 -28.16 -20.40
CA VAL A 279 -11.00 -26.97 -19.58
C VAL A 279 -10.15 -27.01 -18.32
N ASP A 280 -9.91 -28.18 -17.77
CA ASP A 280 -9.04 -28.38 -16.62
C ASP A 280 -7.62 -27.88 -16.86
N HIS A 281 -7.00 -28.23 -17.99
CA HIS A 281 -5.69 -27.71 -18.38
C HIS A 281 -5.70 -26.19 -18.56
N LEU A 282 -6.71 -25.68 -19.28
CA LEU A 282 -6.85 -24.25 -19.54
C LEU A 282 -7.03 -23.45 -18.23
N MET A 283 -7.94 -23.93 -17.36
CA MET A 283 -8.22 -23.23 -16.10
C MET A 283 -7.08 -23.33 -15.11
N ASN A 284 -6.39 -24.46 -15.00
CA ASN A 284 -5.17 -24.52 -14.19
C ASN A 284 -4.10 -23.56 -14.70
N ALA A 285 -3.92 -23.42 -16.02
CA ALA A 285 -3.02 -22.43 -16.59
C ALA A 285 -3.46 -20.97 -16.26
N VAL A 286 -4.76 -20.66 -16.32
CA VAL A 286 -5.31 -19.36 -15.92
C VAL A 286 -5.08 -19.11 -14.43
N VAL A 287 -5.36 -20.08 -13.57
CA VAL A 287 -5.14 -19.95 -12.12
C VAL A 287 -3.65 -19.76 -11.82
N LEU A 288 -2.77 -20.47 -12.51
CA LEU A 288 -1.33 -20.28 -12.39
C LEU A 288 -0.92 -18.85 -12.77
N THR A 289 -1.43 -18.32 -13.89
CA THR A 289 -1.13 -16.92 -14.26
C THR A 289 -1.68 -15.93 -13.23
N ALA A 290 -2.83 -16.21 -12.61
CA ALA A 290 -3.40 -15.37 -11.56
C ALA A 290 -2.55 -15.36 -10.29
N VAL A 291 -2.05 -16.51 -9.88
CA VAL A 291 -1.13 -16.69 -8.75
C VAL A 291 0.18 -15.97 -9.01
N LEU A 292 0.80 -16.16 -10.18
CA LEU A 292 2.05 -15.49 -10.54
C LEU A 292 1.91 -13.97 -10.61
N SER A 293 0.77 -13.46 -11.10
CA SER A 293 0.45 -12.04 -11.08
C SER A 293 0.35 -11.50 -9.66
N CYS A 294 -0.35 -12.21 -8.76
CA CYS A 294 -0.48 -11.78 -7.37
C CYS A 294 0.86 -11.80 -6.63
N LEU A 295 1.68 -12.84 -6.83
CA LEU A 295 3.04 -12.94 -6.31
C LEU A 295 3.91 -11.77 -6.80
N ASN A 296 3.87 -11.49 -8.10
CA ASN A 296 4.62 -10.39 -8.73
C ASN A 296 4.21 -9.02 -8.18
N SER A 297 2.91 -8.76 -8.08
CA SER A 297 2.34 -7.52 -7.51
C SER A 297 2.60 -7.40 -6.02
N GLY A 298 2.57 -8.52 -5.28
CA GLY A 298 2.88 -8.57 -3.86
C GLY A 298 4.34 -8.18 -3.59
N LEU A 299 5.27 -8.72 -4.34
CA LEU A 299 6.69 -8.39 -4.21
C LEU A 299 6.98 -6.94 -4.60
N TYR A 300 6.34 -6.44 -5.67
CA TYR A 300 6.38 -5.03 -6.04
C TYR A 300 5.89 -4.14 -4.90
N THR A 301 4.72 -4.43 -4.33
CA THR A 301 4.09 -3.64 -3.27
C THR A 301 4.92 -3.66 -1.97
N ALA A 302 5.38 -4.84 -1.54
CA ALA A 302 6.23 -5.00 -0.37
C ALA A 302 7.52 -4.16 -0.50
N SER A 303 8.19 -4.25 -1.64
CA SER A 303 9.44 -3.51 -1.85
C SER A 303 9.23 -1.99 -1.87
N ARG A 304 8.10 -1.47 -2.37
CA ARG A 304 7.78 -0.02 -2.34
C ARG A 304 7.43 0.45 -0.95
N MET A 305 6.67 -0.34 -0.19
CA MET A 305 6.38 -0.01 1.21
C MET A 305 7.67 0.07 2.03
N LEU A 306 8.57 -0.88 1.85
CA LEU A 306 9.86 -0.90 2.54
C LEU A 306 10.74 0.29 2.12
N PHE A 307 10.72 0.67 0.84
CA PHE A 307 11.38 1.88 0.34
C PHE A 307 10.84 3.15 1.04
N VAL A 308 9.51 3.27 1.18
CA VAL A 308 8.87 4.42 1.86
C VAL A 308 9.26 4.46 3.34
N LEU A 309 9.26 3.32 4.04
CA LEU A 309 9.69 3.22 5.44
C LEU A 309 11.16 3.63 5.60
N ALA A 310 12.03 3.17 4.70
CA ALA A 310 13.45 3.50 4.74
C ALA A 310 13.71 4.99 4.41
N ALA A 311 12.96 5.58 3.47
CA ALA A 311 13.02 7.00 3.17
C ALA A 311 12.65 7.88 4.37
N ARG A 312 11.85 7.34 5.31
CA ARG A 312 11.47 7.98 6.58
C ARG A 312 12.38 7.62 7.76
N ARG A 313 13.48 6.89 7.53
CA ARG A 313 14.34 6.35 8.59
C ARG A 313 13.63 5.38 9.56
N GLU A 314 12.52 4.81 9.14
CA GLU A 314 11.77 3.79 9.86
C GLU A 314 12.21 2.36 9.51
N ALA A 315 13.07 2.24 8.49
CA ALA A 315 13.79 1.04 8.08
C ALA A 315 15.24 1.41 7.70
N PRO A 316 16.15 0.43 7.58
CA PRO A 316 17.55 0.68 7.20
C PRO A 316 17.66 1.48 5.90
N VAL A 317 18.47 2.55 5.92
CA VAL A 317 18.63 3.49 4.79
C VAL A 317 19.16 2.79 3.52
N ALA A 318 19.90 1.69 3.66
CA ALA A 318 20.36 0.89 2.51
C ALA A 318 19.21 0.42 1.58
N LEU A 319 17.98 0.32 2.09
CA LEU A 319 16.81 -0.16 1.34
C LEU A 319 16.25 0.87 0.33
N ILE A 320 16.66 2.15 0.40
CA ILE A 320 16.29 3.16 -0.60
C ILE A 320 17.21 3.19 -1.83
N THR A 321 18.28 2.38 -1.85
CA THR A 321 19.18 2.37 -2.99
C THR A 321 18.51 1.76 -4.20
N VAL A 322 18.51 2.50 -5.32
CA VAL A 322 18.00 2.06 -6.61
C VAL A 322 19.16 1.82 -7.58
N ASN A 323 19.01 0.82 -8.43
CA ASN A 323 19.97 0.59 -9.51
C ASN A 323 19.74 1.60 -10.65
N GLY A 324 20.61 1.58 -11.67
CA GLY A 324 20.51 2.45 -12.84
C GLY A 324 19.20 2.33 -13.65
N ARG A 325 18.34 1.37 -13.31
CA ARG A 325 17.00 1.17 -13.91
C ARG A 325 15.86 1.65 -12.98
N GLY A 326 16.17 2.32 -11.87
CA GLY A 326 15.19 2.81 -10.89
C GLY A 326 14.54 1.71 -10.04
N VAL A 327 15.20 0.56 -9.87
CA VAL A 327 14.67 -0.59 -9.11
C VAL A 327 15.33 -0.65 -7.73
N PRO A 328 14.58 -0.72 -6.61
CA PRO A 328 15.11 -0.81 -5.27
C PRO A 328 15.55 -2.25 -4.93
N VAL A 329 16.76 -2.61 -5.35
CA VAL A 329 17.28 -3.99 -5.30
C VAL A 329 17.26 -4.57 -3.89
N TRP A 330 17.76 -3.83 -2.90
CA TRP A 330 17.83 -4.30 -1.51
C TRP A 330 16.44 -4.45 -0.87
N ALA A 331 15.50 -3.56 -1.19
CA ALA A 331 14.14 -3.68 -0.70
C ALA A 331 13.43 -4.91 -1.28
N ILE A 332 13.67 -5.24 -2.56
CA ILE A 332 13.16 -6.46 -3.20
C ILE A 332 13.77 -7.69 -2.52
N LEU A 333 15.10 -7.78 -2.44
CA LEU A 333 15.79 -8.92 -1.85
C LEU A 333 15.39 -9.16 -0.40
N PHE A 334 15.28 -8.11 0.40
CA PHE A 334 14.82 -8.23 1.79
C PHE A 334 13.38 -8.74 1.87
N SER A 335 12.50 -8.26 0.98
CA SER A 335 11.11 -8.72 0.93
C SER A 335 10.98 -10.18 0.45
N THR A 336 11.94 -10.72 -0.30
CA THR A 336 11.92 -12.13 -0.73
C THR A 336 12.36 -13.11 0.34
N VAL A 337 13.06 -12.67 1.40
CA VAL A 337 13.56 -13.55 2.47
C VAL A 337 12.43 -14.37 3.09
N VAL A 338 11.31 -13.73 3.41
CA VAL A 338 10.15 -14.42 4.01
C VAL A 338 9.55 -15.43 3.03
N GLY A 339 9.45 -15.08 1.74
CA GLY A 339 9.01 -16.02 0.69
C GLY A 339 9.90 -17.27 0.61
N PHE A 340 11.22 -17.12 0.68
CA PHE A 340 12.15 -18.27 0.73
C PHE A 340 12.02 -19.08 2.02
N LEU A 341 11.73 -18.44 3.17
CA LEU A 341 11.41 -19.16 4.41
C LEU A 341 10.12 -19.98 4.26
N CYS A 342 9.11 -19.46 3.56
CA CYS A 342 7.90 -20.21 3.24
C CYS A 342 8.16 -21.41 2.32
N VAL A 343 9.10 -21.28 1.37
CA VAL A 343 9.57 -22.41 0.53
C VAL A 343 10.21 -23.49 1.41
N ILE A 344 11.06 -23.12 2.36
CA ILE A 344 11.65 -24.07 3.31
C ILE A 344 10.56 -24.74 4.17
N ALA A 345 9.60 -23.97 4.66
CA ALA A 345 8.47 -24.50 5.43
C ALA A 345 7.64 -25.50 4.61
N SER A 346 7.45 -25.26 3.31
CA SER A 346 6.74 -26.18 2.42
C SER A 346 7.48 -27.51 2.19
N ALA A 347 8.79 -27.54 2.39
CA ALA A 347 9.57 -28.78 2.35
C ALA A 347 9.39 -29.65 3.61
N VAL A 348 9.11 -28.99 4.77
CA VAL A 348 8.97 -29.67 6.08
C VAL A 348 7.51 -30.07 6.35
N ALA A 349 6.55 -29.21 5.98
CA ALA A 349 5.12 -29.39 6.29
C ALA A 349 4.23 -28.96 5.10
N PRO A 350 4.26 -29.68 3.97
CA PRO A 350 3.60 -29.26 2.72
C PRO A 350 2.09 -29.10 2.84
N ASP A 351 1.42 -29.93 3.66
CA ASP A 351 -0.05 -29.93 3.77
C ASP A 351 -0.60 -28.81 4.67
N THR A 352 0.18 -28.34 5.63
CA THR A 352 -0.28 -27.38 6.63
C THR A 352 0.14 -25.95 6.32
N VAL A 353 1.27 -25.75 5.60
CA VAL A 353 1.85 -24.43 5.36
C VAL A 353 0.90 -23.50 4.58
N PHE A 354 0.18 -24.05 3.60
CA PHE A 354 -0.75 -23.27 2.77
C PHE A 354 -1.88 -22.64 3.60
N LEU A 355 -2.60 -23.46 4.38
CA LEU A 355 -3.71 -22.99 5.21
C LEU A 355 -3.22 -22.07 6.35
N PHE A 356 -2.06 -22.38 6.92
CA PHE A 356 -1.45 -21.54 7.94
C PHE A 356 -1.13 -20.13 7.42
N LEU A 357 -0.53 -20.01 6.24
CA LEU A 357 -0.20 -18.72 5.62
C LEU A 357 -1.48 -17.96 5.25
N LEU A 358 -2.46 -18.64 4.68
CA LEU A 358 -3.75 -18.05 4.31
C LEU A 358 -4.44 -17.42 5.53
N ASN A 359 -4.57 -18.17 6.61
CA ASN A 359 -5.26 -17.72 7.80
C ASN A 359 -4.47 -16.63 8.57
N SER A 360 -3.15 -16.77 8.70
CA SER A 360 -2.33 -15.80 9.47
C SER A 360 -2.30 -14.41 8.84
N SER A 361 -2.47 -14.29 7.53
CA SER A 361 -2.46 -12.99 6.85
C SER A 361 -3.77 -12.20 7.05
N GLY A 362 -4.91 -12.86 7.22
CA GLY A 362 -6.21 -12.22 7.34
C GLY A 362 -6.35 -11.30 8.57
N ALA A 363 -5.83 -11.72 9.73
CA ALA A 363 -5.90 -10.91 10.95
C ALA A 363 -5.02 -9.65 10.88
N ILE A 364 -3.84 -9.74 10.23
CA ILE A 364 -2.91 -8.61 10.11
C ILE A 364 -3.53 -7.48 9.31
N ILE A 365 -4.17 -7.80 8.19
CA ILE A 365 -4.80 -6.77 7.36
C ILE A 365 -5.99 -6.10 8.05
N LEU A 366 -6.70 -6.82 8.93
CA LEU A 366 -7.76 -6.25 9.76
C LEU A 366 -7.22 -5.15 10.68
N PHE A 367 -6.04 -5.32 11.28
CA PHE A 367 -5.42 -4.26 12.08
C PHE A 367 -5.10 -3.03 11.23
N VAL A 368 -4.59 -3.23 10.01
CA VAL A 368 -4.31 -2.13 9.08
C VAL A 368 -5.61 -1.39 8.71
N TYR A 369 -6.66 -2.12 8.35
CA TYR A 369 -7.95 -1.53 8.00
C TYR A 369 -8.64 -0.85 9.18
N LEU A 370 -8.49 -1.38 10.39
CA LEU A 370 -8.97 -0.75 11.61
C LEU A 370 -8.30 0.61 11.84
N LEU A 371 -6.96 0.66 11.69
CA LEU A 371 -6.22 1.90 11.81
C LEU A 371 -6.60 2.91 10.71
N ILE A 372 -6.87 2.47 9.47
CA ILE A 372 -7.39 3.32 8.39
C ILE A 372 -8.76 3.91 8.77
N ALA A 373 -9.67 3.08 9.28
CA ALA A 373 -11.02 3.52 9.65
C ALA A 373 -11.02 4.51 10.82
N ILE A 374 -10.20 4.26 11.84
CA ILE A 374 -10.01 5.18 12.98
C ILE A 374 -9.38 6.50 12.49
N SER A 375 -8.39 6.41 11.57
CA SER A 375 -7.76 7.59 11.00
C SER A 375 -8.76 8.45 10.23
N GLN A 376 -9.64 7.85 9.43
CA GLN A 376 -10.69 8.58 8.73
C GLN A 376 -11.65 9.25 9.71
N LEU A 377 -12.05 8.56 10.79
CA LEU A 377 -12.95 9.11 11.81
C LEU A 377 -12.38 10.40 12.45
N ILE A 378 -11.06 10.44 12.65
CA ILE A 378 -10.37 11.59 13.25
C ILE A 378 -10.13 12.68 12.19
N LEU A 379 -9.52 12.32 11.04
CA LEU A 379 -9.15 13.30 10.02
C LEU A 379 -10.35 13.98 9.38
N ARG A 380 -11.48 13.29 9.25
CA ARG A 380 -12.73 13.89 8.74
C ARG A 380 -13.14 15.12 9.56
N ARG A 381 -12.98 15.10 10.89
CA ARG A 381 -13.31 16.24 11.77
C ARG A 381 -12.35 17.41 11.61
N ARG A 382 -11.12 17.13 11.14
CA ARG A 382 -10.04 18.12 10.95
C ARG A 382 -9.99 18.66 9.52
N THR A 383 -10.67 18.02 8.56
CA THR A 383 -10.59 18.37 7.14
C THR A 383 -11.74 19.31 6.76
N PRO A 384 -11.45 20.49 6.15
CA PRO A 384 -12.47 21.41 5.67
C PRO A 384 -13.38 20.77 4.61
N GLU A 385 -14.67 21.10 4.62
CA GLU A 385 -15.64 20.53 3.67
C GLU A 385 -15.31 20.81 2.20
N SER A 386 -14.65 21.91 1.91
CA SER A 386 -14.20 22.29 0.57
C SER A 386 -13.22 21.30 -0.07
N ARG A 387 -12.43 20.58 0.74
CA ARG A 387 -11.48 19.55 0.28
C ARG A 387 -12.11 18.16 0.13
N LEU A 388 -13.36 17.97 0.62
CA LEU A 388 -14.04 16.67 0.64
C LEU A 388 -14.84 16.42 -0.64
N GLN A 389 -14.19 16.10 -1.74
CA GLN A 389 -14.84 15.73 -3.00
C GLN A 389 -15.45 14.32 -2.98
N VAL A 390 -14.79 13.38 -2.28
CA VAL A 390 -15.29 12.03 -1.99
C VAL A 390 -15.61 11.97 -0.51
N LYS A 391 -16.86 11.60 -0.16
CA LYS A 391 -17.32 11.56 1.24
C LYS A 391 -17.73 10.13 1.61
N MET A 392 -17.38 9.70 2.85
CA MET A 392 -17.93 8.48 3.44
C MET A 392 -19.44 8.65 3.65
N TRP A 393 -20.19 7.62 3.29
CA TRP A 393 -21.65 7.62 3.43
C TRP A 393 -22.05 7.58 4.91
N LEU A 394 -23.14 8.27 5.25
CA LEU A 394 -23.73 8.29 6.59
C LEU A 394 -22.70 8.45 7.72
N TYR A 395 -21.65 9.25 7.48
CA TYR A 395 -20.65 9.54 8.51
C TYR A 395 -21.30 10.25 9.71
N PRO A 396 -20.94 9.93 10.98
CA PRO A 396 -19.93 8.95 11.40
C PRO A 396 -20.45 7.51 11.60
N ALA A 397 -21.77 7.28 11.46
CA ALA A 397 -22.42 6.03 11.83
C ALA A 397 -21.84 4.80 11.11
N LEU A 398 -21.72 4.85 9.77
CA LEU A 398 -21.16 3.73 9.01
C LEU A 398 -19.67 3.52 9.28
N THR A 399 -18.88 4.56 9.56
CA THR A 399 -17.48 4.40 9.97
C THR A 399 -17.40 3.65 11.31
N ILE A 400 -18.20 4.05 12.31
CA ILE A 400 -18.25 3.39 13.61
C ILE A 400 -18.73 1.94 13.48
N LEU A 401 -19.77 1.70 12.69
CA LEU A 401 -20.28 0.35 12.43
C LEU A 401 -19.22 -0.54 11.77
N THR A 402 -18.46 0.00 10.82
CA THR A 402 -17.36 -0.73 10.17
C THR A 402 -16.26 -1.08 11.16
N ILE A 403 -15.88 -0.14 12.03
CA ILE A 403 -14.91 -0.39 13.11
C ILE A 403 -15.43 -1.50 14.05
N ALA A 404 -16.69 -1.40 14.48
CA ALA A 404 -17.31 -2.40 15.35
C ALA A 404 -17.37 -3.78 14.69
N ALA A 405 -17.70 -3.85 13.40
CA ALA A 405 -17.72 -5.10 12.65
C ALA A 405 -16.32 -5.73 12.53
N MET A 406 -15.27 -4.96 12.25
CA MET A 406 -13.89 -5.46 12.22
C MET A 406 -13.44 -5.96 13.60
N LEU A 407 -13.78 -5.23 14.67
CA LEU A 407 -13.51 -5.69 16.04
C LEU A 407 -14.27 -6.98 16.36
N ALA A 408 -15.53 -7.11 15.93
CA ALA A 408 -16.31 -8.33 16.12
C ALA A 408 -15.66 -9.53 15.40
N VAL A 409 -15.14 -9.34 14.18
CA VAL A 409 -14.39 -10.41 13.48
C VAL A 409 -13.15 -10.82 14.26
N LEU A 410 -12.36 -9.86 14.79
CA LEU A 410 -11.19 -10.17 15.62
C LEU A 410 -11.55 -10.91 16.91
N VAL A 411 -12.66 -10.53 17.57
CA VAL A 411 -13.17 -11.23 18.76
C VAL A 411 -13.60 -12.66 18.40
N MET A 412 -14.32 -12.85 17.30
CA MET A 412 -14.72 -14.19 16.84
C MET A 412 -13.50 -15.06 16.54
N MET A 413 -12.45 -14.53 15.91
CA MET A 413 -11.18 -15.25 15.72
C MET A 413 -10.57 -15.71 17.04
N GLY A 414 -10.73 -14.94 18.10
CA GLY A 414 -10.23 -15.31 19.44
C GLY A 414 -11.07 -16.36 20.15
N LEU A 415 -12.33 -16.51 19.78
CA LEU A 415 -13.25 -17.50 20.34
C LEU A 415 -13.25 -18.83 19.58
N GLU A 416 -12.85 -18.83 18.31
CA GLU A 416 -12.83 -20.00 17.44
C GLU A 416 -11.47 -20.69 17.50
N GLU A 417 -11.42 -21.97 17.95
CA GLU A 417 -10.17 -22.72 18.12
C GLU A 417 -9.34 -22.80 16.83
N SER A 418 -9.99 -22.90 15.68
CA SER A 418 -9.36 -23.01 14.36
C SER A 418 -8.58 -21.74 13.94
N THR A 419 -8.97 -20.55 14.42
CA THR A 419 -8.39 -19.25 14.04
C THR A 419 -7.67 -18.53 15.18
N GLN A 420 -7.80 -19.04 16.41
CA GLN A 420 -7.21 -18.41 17.61
C GLN A 420 -5.69 -18.27 17.53
N SER A 421 -4.99 -19.31 17.06
CA SER A 421 -3.53 -19.28 16.92
C SER A 421 -3.05 -18.19 15.95
N GLN A 422 -3.79 -17.96 14.86
CA GLN A 422 -3.48 -16.94 13.86
C GLN A 422 -3.69 -15.53 14.44
N LEU A 423 -4.74 -15.33 15.24
CA LEU A 423 -4.94 -14.06 15.94
C LEU A 423 -3.78 -13.76 16.91
N TRP A 424 -3.37 -14.74 17.73
CA TRP A 424 -2.25 -14.54 18.65
C TRP A 424 -0.94 -14.25 17.94
N LEU A 425 -0.65 -14.94 16.82
CA LEU A 425 0.53 -14.64 15.99
C LEU A 425 0.48 -13.23 15.39
N SER A 426 -0.71 -12.79 14.96
CA SER A 426 -0.88 -11.45 14.41
C SER A 426 -0.76 -10.36 15.49
N LEU A 427 -1.26 -10.61 16.69
CA LEU A 427 -1.06 -9.73 17.87
C LEU A 427 0.40 -9.68 18.28
N LEU A 428 1.10 -10.82 18.25
CA LEU A 428 2.54 -10.87 18.50
C LEU A 428 3.31 -10.05 17.47
N ALA A 429 3.00 -10.21 16.17
CA ALA A 429 3.61 -9.43 15.11
C ALA A 429 3.35 -7.92 15.31
N PHE A 430 2.13 -7.54 15.67
CA PHE A 430 1.79 -6.15 15.98
C PHE A 430 2.58 -5.64 17.19
N GLY A 431 2.68 -6.45 18.27
CA GLY A 431 3.49 -6.13 19.44
C GLY A 431 4.97 -5.95 19.12
N VAL A 432 5.55 -6.84 18.29
CA VAL A 432 6.94 -6.71 17.81
C VAL A 432 7.12 -5.40 17.04
N VAL A 433 6.19 -5.03 16.17
CA VAL A 433 6.26 -3.77 15.41
C VAL A 433 6.23 -2.56 16.35
N LEU A 434 5.41 -2.57 17.40
CA LEU A 434 5.38 -1.49 18.41
C LEU A 434 6.68 -1.40 19.21
N VAL A 435 7.29 -2.55 19.56
CA VAL A 435 8.60 -2.58 20.22
C VAL A 435 9.68 -2.02 19.29
N LEU A 436 9.68 -2.41 18.01
CA LEU A 436 10.59 -1.86 17.00
C LEU A 436 10.44 -0.35 16.87
N TYR A 437 9.20 0.16 16.86
CA TYR A 437 8.94 1.60 16.88
C TYR A 437 9.57 2.28 18.09
N ALA A 438 9.36 1.74 19.31
CA ALA A 438 9.92 2.29 20.52
C ALA A 438 11.46 2.31 20.49
N VAL A 439 12.09 1.24 20.00
CA VAL A 439 13.55 1.14 19.83
C VAL A 439 14.06 2.14 18.79
N THR A 440 13.38 2.27 17.66
CA THR A 440 13.75 3.22 16.59
C THR A 440 13.65 4.66 17.10
N LYS A 441 12.59 4.98 17.82
CA LYS A 441 12.39 6.29 18.47
C LYS A 441 13.49 6.59 19.50
N ALA A 442 13.81 5.62 20.35
CA ALA A 442 14.86 5.77 21.37
C ALA A 442 16.26 6.00 20.77
N ARG A 443 16.51 5.47 19.55
CA ARG A 443 17.77 5.66 18.80
C ARG A 443 17.81 6.96 17.96
N GLY A 444 16.79 7.83 18.07
CA GLY A 444 16.68 9.06 17.28
C GLY A 444 16.36 8.83 15.80
N GLY A 445 15.88 7.62 15.46
CA GLY A 445 15.58 7.24 14.05
C GLY A 445 14.26 7.78 13.51
N SER A 446 13.25 8.00 14.35
CA SER A 446 11.98 8.58 13.92
C SER A 446 11.88 10.03 14.39
N VAL A 447 11.66 10.96 13.48
CA VAL A 447 11.25 12.31 13.81
C VAL A 447 9.75 12.26 14.11
N ASP A 448 9.38 11.82 15.33
CA ASP A 448 8.05 12.12 15.86
C ASP A 448 8.00 13.63 16.06
N ARG A 449 7.30 14.30 15.19
CA ARG A 449 6.88 15.66 15.45
C ARG A 449 5.61 15.61 16.24
N ASP A 450 5.61 16.31 17.36
CA ASP A 450 4.38 16.80 17.95
C ASP A 450 3.77 17.80 16.95
N VAL A 451 3.00 17.26 15.99
CA VAL A 451 2.13 18.06 15.10
C VAL A 451 1.00 18.73 15.92
N ASP A 452 0.97 18.46 17.23
CA ASP A 452 -0.04 18.91 18.19
C ASP A 452 0.34 20.18 18.96
N ALA A 453 1.33 20.94 18.55
CA ALA A 453 1.37 22.33 18.97
C ALA A 453 0.17 23.03 18.33
N ALA A 454 -0.95 23.07 19.06
CA ALA A 454 -2.13 23.82 18.66
C ALA A 454 -1.69 25.23 18.24
N PRO A 455 -2.07 25.70 17.03
CA PRO A 455 -1.68 27.03 16.59
C PRO A 455 -2.16 28.04 17.64
N SER A 456 -1.24 28.88 18.09
CA SER A 456 -1.64 30.05 18.88
C SER A 456 -2.64 30.84 18.05
N PRO A 457 -3.83 31.17 18.56
CA PRO A 457 -4.84 31.87 17.77
C PRO A 457 -4.28 33.22 17.30
N GLY A 458 -3.96 33.35 16.00
CA GLY A 458 -3.58 34.62 15.36
C GLY A 458 -2.15 34.73 14.83
N GLY A 459 -1.30 33.72 14.93
CA GLY A 459 0.07 33.76 14.38
C GLY A 459 0.15 33.42 12.88
N THR A 460 0.99 34.15 12.12
CA THR A 460 1.26 33.85 10.70
C THR A 460 2.14 32.60 10.57
N ARG A 461 1.73 31.62 9.78
CA ARG A 461 2.45 30.36 9.51
C ARG A 461 3.30 30.51 8.25
N VAL A 462 4.63 30.44 8.39
CA VAL A 462 5.58 30.67 7.31
C VAL A 462 6.36 29.40 7.00
N LEU A 463 6.19 28.86 5.80
CA LEU A 463 6.97 27.73 5.29
C LEU A 463 8.21 28.26 4.57
N VAL A 464 9.39 27.87 5.04
CA VAL A 464 10.68 28.26 4.48
C VAL A 464 11.29 27.08 3.72
N LEU A 465 11.50 27.24 2.42
CA LEU A 465 12.27 26.29 1.61
C LEU A 465 13.72 26.83 1.51
N ALA A 466 14.66 26.17 2.18
CA ALA A 466 16.07 26.55 2.19
C ALA A 466 16.98 25.37 1.83
N ASN A 467 18.10 25.63 1.15
CA ASN A 467 19.11 24.61 0.84
C ASN A 467 20.46 24.93 1.49
N GLU A 468 21.33 25.64 0.78
CA GLU A 468 22.70 25.97 1.22
C GLU A 468 22.81 27.40 1.80
N THR A 469 21.68 28.05 2.01
CA THR A 469 21.54 29.43 2.45
C THR A 469 21.45 29.56 3.98
N VAL A 470 22.15 28.70 4.70
CA VAL A 470 22.16 28.65 6.17
C VAL A 470 22.76 29.94 6.71
N GLY A 471 21.98 30.68 7.54
CA GLY A 471 22.47 31.88 8.22
C GLY A 471 22.55 33.12 7.34
N ALA A 472 21.94 33.14 6.15
CA ALA A 472 21.87 34.32 5.32
C ALA A 472 21.14 35.47 6.06
N THR A 473 21.79 36.61 6.20
CA THR A 473 21.23 37.81 6.85
C THR A 473 19.92 38.24 6.19
N GLU A 474 19.83 38.14 4.88
CA GLU A 474 18.63 38.48 4.10
C GLU A 474 17.41 37.60 4.45
N LEU A 475 17.63 36.31 4.72
CA LEU A 475 16.58 35.43 5.19
C LEU A 475 16.10 35.82 6.59
N LEU A 476 17.01 36.07 7.51
CA LEU A 476 16.70 36.49 8.88
C LEU A 476 15.94 37.81 8.92
N ASP A 477 16.36 38.79 8.12
CA ASP A 477 15.72 40.11 8.05
C ASP A 477 14.29 40.01 7.49
N GLU A 478 14.08 39.19 6.45
CA GLU A 478 12.72 38.95 5.91
C GLU A 478 11.84 38.23 6.93
N LEU A 479 12.33 37.16 7.59
CA LEU A 479 11.55 36.44 8.58
C LEU A 479 11.18 37.33 9.78
N ARG A 480 12.09 38.17 10.24
CA ARG A 480 11.81 39.19 11.28
C ARG A 480 10.79 40.24 10.83
N SER A 481 10.83 40.62 9.55
CA SER A 481 9.84 41.57 9.01
C SER A 481 8.42 40.99 9.01
N ILE A 482 8.29 39.67 8.87
CA ILE A 482 7.02 38.96 8.94
C ILE A 482 6.55 38.81 10.39
N ASP A 483 7.47 38.67 11.33
CA ASP A 483 7.19 38.46 12.77
C ASP A 483 7.19 39.76 13.60
N ALA A 484 6.73 40.84 13.06
CA ALA A 484 6.73 42.14 13.76
C ALA A 484 5.98 42.13 15.12
N GLN A 485 5.23 41.06 15.44
CA GLN A 485 4.48 40.88 16.69
C GLN A 485 4.91 39.67 17.54
N GLY A 486 5.96 38.92 17.14
CA GLY A 486 6.48 37.78 17.90
C GLY A 486 5.54 36.53 17.93
N ALA A 487 4.61 36.45 16.99
CA ALA A 487 3.58 35.39 16.94
C ALA A 487 3.70 34.46 15.72
N ALA A 488 4.69 34.69 14.83
CA ALA A 488 4.86 33.86 13.64
C ALA A 488 5.46 32.48 13.97
N GLN A 489 4.98 31.46 13.29
CA GLN A 489 5.52 30.11 13.35
C GLN A 489 6.25 29.79 12.03
N TYR A 490 7.49 29.34 12.16
CA TYR A 490 8.34 29.03 11.01
C TYR A 490 8.55 27.55 10.87
N PHE A 491 8.39 27.04 9.65
CA PHE A 491 8.67 25.66 9.30
C PHE A 491 9.69 25.61 8.17
N VAL A 492 10.88 25.07 8.45
CA VAL A 492 11.99 25.01 7.51
C VAL A 492 12.03 23.64 6.83
N CYS A 493 11.83 23.61 5.51
CA CYS A 493 12.00 22.42 4.68
C CYS A 493 13.34 22.50 3.95
N VAL A 494 14.24 21.53 4.20
CA VAL A 494 15.52 21.41 3.50
C VAL A 494 15.49 20.19 2.59
N PRO A 495 15.45 20.34 1.26
CA PRO A 495 15.53 19.23 0.34
C PRO A 495 16.89 18.51 0.44
N ALA A 496 16.87 17.17 0.40
CA ALA A 496 18.06 16.33 0.45
C ALA A 496 18.75 16.29 -0.93
N ASN A 497 19.31 17.40 -1.39
CA ASN A 497 20.02 17.48 -2.67
C ASN A 497 21.35 16.71 -2.61
N PRO A 498 21.72 15.93 -3.65
CA PRO A 498 23.01 15.26 -3.72
C PRO A 498 24.16 16.24 -3.56
N VAL A 499 25.11 15.93 -2.68
CA VAL A 499 26.35 16.70 -2.52
C VAL A 499 27.29 16.34 -3.67
N ASP A 500 27.77 17.34 -4.39
CA ASP A 500 28.81 17.16 -5.40
C ASP A 500 30.17 17.05 -4.71
N THR A 501 30.60 15.82 -4.42
CA THR A 501 31.84 15.56 -3.68
C THR A 501 33.09 15.58 -4.56
N GLY A 502 32.97 15.81 -5.88
CA GLY A 502 34.13 15.80 -6.80
C GLY A 502 34.86 14.44 -6.91
N GLN A 503 34.48 13.44 -6.12
CA GLN A 503 35.12 12.11 -6.02
C GLN A 503 34.18 10.97 -6.49
N ALA A 504 33.23 11.28 -7.35
CA ALA A 504 32.11 10.37 -7.72
C ALA A 504 32.54 9.09 -8.48
N GLU A 505 33.82 8.87 -8.79
CA GLU A 505 34.23 7.71 -9.58
C GLU A 505 34.52 6.42 -8.79
N HIS A 506 34.63 6.48 -7.45
CA HIS A 506 35.06 5.30 -6.65
C HIS A 506 34.23 4.99 -5.40
N THR A 507 33.20 5.76 -5.05
CA THR A 507 32.37 5.53 -3.87
C THR A 507 30.97 5.09 -4.27
N GLY A 508 30.47 4.00 -3.68
CA GLY A 508 29.17 3.44 -4.03
C GLY A 508 28.02 4.41 -3.70
N ALA A 509 26.92 4.34 -4.47
CA ALA A 509 25.73 5.20 -4.37
C ALA A 509 25.13 5.32 -2.93
N VAL A 510 25.33 4.33 -2.08
CA VAL A 510 24.90 4.32 -0.67
C VAL A 510 25.67 5.36 0.14
N TRP A 511 26.96 5.47 -0.05
CA TRP A 511 27.79 6.42 0.69
C TRP A 511 27.46 7.87 0.30
N VAL A 512 27.25 8.12 -0.99
CA VAL A 512 26.86 9.45 -1.49
C VAL A 512 25.51 9.90 -0.92
N TRP A 513 24.55 8.99 -0.78
CA TRP A 513 23.24 9.31 -0.20
C TRP A 513 23.30 9.52 1.32
N GLU A 514 24.04 8.70 2.02
CA GLU A 514 24.24 8.85 3.47
C GLU A 514 24.91 10.19 3.79
N GLU A 515 25.93 10.56 3.05
CA GLU A 515 26.58 11.89 3.14
C GLU A 515 25.63 13.02 2.73
N THR A 516 24.81 12.83 1.70
CA THR A 516 23.78 13.79 1.27
C THR A 516 22.76 14.06 2.37
N VAL A 517 22.21 13.00 2.97
CA VAL A 517 21.22 13.11 4.06
C VAL A 517 21.88 13.73 5.30
N LYS A 518 23.09 13.31 5.64
CA LYS A 518 23.86 13.87 6.77
C LYS A 518 24.19 15.36 6.56
N ALA A 519 24.59 15.74 5.35
CA ALA A 519 24.84 17.13 5.01
C ALA A 519 23.55 17.97 5.02
N ALA A 520 22.43 17.43 4.51
CA ALA A 520 21.14 18.10 4.56
C ALA A 520 20.62 18.24 6.00
N GLN A 521 20.84 17.23 6.85
CA GLN A 521 20.50 17.31 8.29
C GLN A 521 21.35 18.35 9.00
N ALA A 522 22.65 18.38 8.75
CA ALA A 522 23.52 19.39 9.33
C ALA A 522 23.11 20.82 8.93
N ARG A 523 22.68 21.01 7.68
CA ARG A 523 22.13 22.29 7.19
C ARG A 523 20.82 22.65 7.90
N LEU A 524 19.91 21.71 8.04
CA LEU A 524 18.65 21.92 8.77
C LEU A 524 18.93 22.30 10.22
N ASP A 525 19.77 21.53 10.92
CA ASP A 525 20.11 21.77 12.33
C ASP A 525 20.76 23.13 12.53
N ALA A 526 21.67 23.51 11.62
CA ALA A 526 22.32 24.84 11.65
C ALA A 526 21.30 25.95 11.40
N THR A 527 20.39 25.81 10.42
CA THR A 527 19.33 26.80 10.15
C THR A 527 18.40 26.95 11.36
N LEU A 528 17.93 25.87 11.94
CA LEU A 528 17.06 25.91 13.12
C LEU A 528 17.76 26.53 14.34
N LYS A 529 19.05 26.23 14.53
CA LYS A 529 19.85 26.81 15.59
C LYS A 529 19.96 28.34 15.41
N THR A 530 20.32 28.80 14.20
CA THR A 530 20.42 30.21 13.88
C THR A 530 19.10 30.96 14.09
N LEU A 531 17.97 30.39 13.64
CA LEU A 531 16.65 30.99 13.83
C LEU A 531 16.30 31.13 15.32
N ARG A 532 16.56 30.09 16.13
CA ARG A 532 16.30 30.09 17.57
C ARG A 532 17.19 31.08 18.33
N GLU A 533 18.46 31.19 17.97
CA GLU A 533 19.39 32.18 18.53
C GLU A 533 18.91 33.62 18.27
N HIS A 534 18.14 33.83 17.21
CA HIS A 534 17.54 35.12 16.88
C HIS A 534 16.11 35.29 17.40
N GLY A 535 15.65 34.40 18.28
CA GLY A 535 14.33 34.46 18.93
C GLY A 535 13.15 34.03 18.06
N LEU A 536 13.40 33.40 16.88
CA LEU A 536 12.36 32.92 16.00
C LEU A 536 12.01 31.48 16.34
N HIS A 537 10.74 31.20 16.60
CA HIS A 537 10.25 29.85 16.85
C HIS A 537 10.18 29.06 15.54
N ALA A 538 11.21 28.27 15.27
CA ALA A 538 11.33 27.50 14.04
C ALA A 538 11.41 25.99 14.30
N GLU A 539 10.64 25.23 13.52
CA GLU A 539 10.73 23.80 13.35
C GLU A 539 11.12 23.51 11.90
N GLY A 540 11.54 22.29 11.59
CA GLY A 540 11.90 22.00 10.21
C GLY A 540 12.14 20.54 9.93
N GLU A 541 12.20 20.18 8.63
CA GLU A 541 12.41 18.83 8.16
C GLU A 541 13.30 18.72 6.94
N LEU A 542 13.79 17.50 6.72
CA LEU A 542 14.34 17.10 5.43
C LEU A 542 13.19 16.74 4.50
N GLY A 543 13.15 17.42 3.36
CA GLY A 543 12.22 17.13 2.28
C GLY A 543 12.81 16.18 1.24
N ASP A 544 11.95 15.77 0.28
CA ASP A 544 12.36 15.09 -0.95
C ASP A 544 13.49 15.89 -1.65
N HIS A 545 14.39 15.20 -2.33
CA HIS A 545 15.48 15.86 -3.07
C HIS A 545 14.98 16.83 -4.17
N ARG A 546 13.74 16.69 -4.59
CA ARG A 546 13.07 17.62 -5.52
C ARG A 546 12.41 18.76 -4.74
N PRO A 547 12.87 20.00 -4.90
CA PRO A 547 12.41 21.12 -4.09
C PRO A 547 10.88 21.33 -4.12
N ILE A 548 10.24 21.18 -5.27
CA ILE A 548 8.77 21.34 -5.38
C ILE A 548 8.01 20.20 -4.70
N THR A 549 8.50 18.98 -4.77
CA THR A 549 7.88 17.83 -4.06
C THR A 549 8.03 18.00 -2.55
N ALA A 550 9.22 18.39 -2.09
CA ALA A 550 9.47 18.70 -0.69
C ALA A 550 8.56 19.84 -0.20
N LEU A 551 8.49 20.92 -0.95
CA LEU A 551 7.64 22.06 -0.64
C LEU A 551 6.15 21.69 -0.59
N THR A 552 5.67 20.87 -1.53
CA THR A 552 4.27 20.43 -1.57
C THR A 552 3.93 19.54 -0.38
N ALA A 553 4.83 18.63 -0.01
CA ALA A 553 4.65 17.78 1.15
C ALA A 553 4.62 18.61 2.44
N ALA A 554 5.61 19.47 2.64
CA ALA A 554 5.69 20.36 3.80
C ALA A 554 4.49 21.33 3.88
N ALA A 555 4.06 21.92 2.75
CA ALA A 555 2.90 22.80 2.71
C ALA A 555 1.59 22.07 3.04
N SER A 556 1.44 20.82 2.63
CA SER A 556 0.24 20.03 2.94
C SER A 556 0.15 19.64 4.42
N GLU A 557 1.28 19.58 5.10
CA GLU A 557 1.38 19.21 6.52
C GLU A 557 1.30 20.45 7.42
N PHE A 558 2.00 21.50 7.06
CA PHE A 558 2.11 22.73 7.86
C PHE A 558 0.97 23.72 7.58
N ASP A 559 0.28 23.65 6.43
CA ASP A 559 -0.80 24.55 5.97
C ASP A 559 -0.40 26.04 6.09
N PRO A 560 0.62 26.51 5.37
CA PRO A 560 1.21 27.82 5.56
C PRO A 560 0.36 28.95 4.99
N ASP A 561 0.41 30.12 5.66
CA ASP A 561 -0.15 31.37 5.16
C ASP A 561 0.80 32.05 4.16
N ARG A 562 2.11 31.76 4.25
CA ARG A 562 3.17 32.28 3.36
C ARG A 562 4.22 31.23 3.08
N ILE A 563 4.81 31.30 1.90
CA ILE A 563 5.97 30.51 1.50
C ILE A 563 7.15 31.43 1.21
N VAL A 564 8.29 31.13 1.82
CA VAL A 564 9.57 31.81 1.57
C VAL A 564 10.54 30.82 0.94
N ILE A 565 11.07 31.14 -0.25
CA ILE A 565 12.07 30.33 -0.94
C ILE A 565 13.38 31.08 -0.92
N CYS A 566 14.42 30.50 -0.30
CA CYS A 566 15.75 31.10 -0.25
C CYS A 566 16.70 30.35 -1.17
N THR A 567 17.36 31.07 -2.11
CA THR A 567 18.29 30.51 -3.08
C THR A 567 19.60 31.28 -3.08
N HIS A 568 20.67 30.68 -3.63
CA HIS A 568 21.87 31.43 -4.03
C HIS A 568 21.61 32.26 -5.29
N PRO A 569 22.52 33.22 -5.64
CA PRO A 569 22.47 33.94 -6.92
C PRO A 569 22.44 32.98 -8.12
N GLU A 570 21.89 33.45 -9.23
CA GLU A 570 21.59 32.65 -10.43
C GLU A 570 22.77 31.80 -10.95
N VAL A 571 23.98 32.31 -10.84
CA VAL A 571 25.21 31.64 -11.29
C VAL A 571 25.55 30.39 -10.47
N HIS A 572 25.03 30.28 -9.25
CA HIS A 572 25.34 29.18 -8.31
C HIS A 572 24.12 28.38 -7.84
N SER A 573 22.92 28.73 -8.31
CA SER A 573 21.70 28.08 -7.85
C SER A 573 21.12 27.09 -8.88
N ALA A 574 21.31 25.80 -8.65
CA ALA A 574 20.65 24.76 -9.42
C ALA A 574 19.10 24.88 -9.40
N TRP A 575 18.53 25.50 -8.38
CA TRP A 575 17.09 25.68 -8.23
C TRP A 575 16.52 26.76 -9.17
N LEU A 576 17.26 27.82 -9.44
CA LEU A 576 16.86 28.84 -10.40
C LEU A 576 16.92 28.30 -11.82
N HIS A 577 17.88 27.43 -12.15
CA HIS A 577 17.90 26.71 -13.43
C HIS A 577 16.73 25.72 -13.60
N GLN A 578 16.06 25.32 -12.52
CA GLN A 578 14.90 24.43 -12.52
C GLN A 578 13.56 25.18 -12.38
N ASP A 579 13.54 26.50 -12.47
CA ASP A 579 12.36 27.36 -12.30
C ASP A 579 11.54 27.07 -11.03
N VAL A 580 12.22 26.71 -9.92
CA VAL A 580 11.58 26.30 -8.66
C VAL A 580 10.62 27.36 -8.14
N VAL A 581 10.99 28.65 -8.22
CA VAL A 581 10.15 29.76 -7.73
C VAL A 581 8.86 29.88 -8.55
N GLU A 582 8.96 29.82 -9.88
CA GLU A 582 7.80 29.92 -10.77
C GLU A 582 6.88 28.72 -10.65
N ARG A 583 7.46 27.51 -10.50
CA ARG A 583 6.71 26.28 -10.25
C ARG A 583 6.02 26.29 -8.90
N ALA A 584 6.64 26.86 -7.87
CA ALA A 584 6.02 27.04 -6.55
C ALA A 584 4.82 28.00 -6.63
N ARG A 585 4.95 29.15 -7.32
CA ARG A 585 3.83 30.08 -7.54
C ARG A 585 2.66 29.43 -8.28
N LYS A 586 2.93 28.58 -9.27
CA LYS A 586 1.90 27.82 -9.99
C LYS A 586 1.26 26.73 -9.14
N ALA A 587 2.01 26.09 -8.26
CA ALA A 587 1.51 25.05 -7.36
C ALA A 587 0.65 25.62 -6.22
N PHE A 588 0.93 26.85 -5.78
CA PHE A 588 0.28 27.51 -4.64
C PHE A 588 -0.29 28.89 -5.02
N PRO A 589 -1.29 28.95 -5.93
CA PRO A 589 -1.80 30.25 -6.42
C PRO A 589 -2.51 31.09 -5.34
N ALA A 590 -2.95 30.46 -4.25
CA ALA A 590 -3.64 31.13 -3.14
C ALA A 590 -2.69 31.55 -1.99
N ILE A 591 -1.43 31.11 -2.02
CA ILE A 591 -0.46 31.38 -0.95
C ILE A 591 0.64 32.32 -1.50
N PRO A 592 0.92 33.46 -0.86
CA PRO A 592 2.02 34.36 -1.26
C PRO A 592 3.37 33.65 -1.22
N VAL A 593 4.07 33.59 -2.36
CA VAL A 593 5.41 33.00 -2.48
C VAL A 593 6.45 34.13 -2.62
N ARG A 594 7.26 34.31 -1.59
CA ARG A 594 8.38 35.27 -1.55
C ARG A 594 9.67 34.55 -1.94
N HIS A 595 10.46 35.16 -2.79
CA HIS A 595 11.78 34.68 -3.18
C HIS A 595 12.87 35.60 -2.57
N ILE A 596 13.88 35.00 -1.93
CA ILE A 596 15.04 35.67 -1.33
C ILE A 596 16.28 35.07 -1.98
N VAL A 597 17.20 35.95 -2.36
CA VAL A 597 18.53 35.59 -2.88
C VAL A 597 19.55 35.89 -1.81
N ALA A 598 20.15 34.85 -1.24
CA ALA A 598 21.20 35.00 -0.22
C ALA A 598 22.52 35.41 -0.87
N GLN A 599 23.19 36.42 -0.34
CA GLN A 599 24.54 36.76 -0.78
C GLN A 599 25.54 35.74 -0.22
N LEU A 600 26.48 35.29 -1.05
CA LEU A 600 27.59 34.46 -0.60
C LEU A 600 28.53 35.35 0.28
N THR A 601 28.46 35.17 1.58
CA THR A 601 29.54 35.68 2.46
C THR A 601 30.76 34.78 2.23
N GLU A 602 31.80 35.29 1.64
CA GLU A 602 33.11 34.63 1.62
C GLU A 602 33.49 34.26 3.06
N PRO A 603 33.97 33.03 3.34
CA PRO A 603 34.52 32.71 4.64
C PRO A 603 35.68 33.67 4.89
N ALA A 604 35.60 34.45 5.97
CA ALA A 604 36.68 35.29 6.40
C ALA A 604 37.95 34.44 6.52
N GLY A 605 38.91 34.71 5.68
CA GLY A 605 40.15 33.95 5.57
C GLY A 605 40.87 33.91 6.92
N GLY A 606 41.25 32.71 7.35
CA GLY A 606 42.11 32.38 8.47
C GLY A 606 42.81 31.08 8.17
#